data_9223b96239f893a95801a729284d624d
#
_entry.id   9223b96239f893a95801a729284d624d
#
_cell.length_a   1.000
_cell.length_b   1.000
_cell.length_c   1.000
_cell.angle_alpha   90.00
_cell.angle_beta   90.00
_cell.angle_gamma   90.00
#
_symmetry.space_group_name_H-M   'P 1'
#
loop_
_entity.id
_entity.type
_entity.pdbx_description
1 polymer ?
#
loop_
_entity_poly.entity_id
_entity_poly.type
_entity_poly.pdbx_seq_one_letter_code
_entity_poly.pdbx_strand_id
1 'polypeptide(L)'
;MNTSKHTIVYAEDDLDDLFIVKQAFEKHDHISVIHAPDGKKALLTLEEMWQDNYLPCLVILDINMPIMNGKETLQAIRNHPHLNRLAVVLFTTSNSPADIAFAKNLNAELVTKPIEYSDLEHIARAFVEQCNFEINKLSMN
;
A
#
# COMPACT_ATOMS: atom_id res chain seq x y z
N MET A 1 -10.17 18.42 19.40
CA MET A 1 -10.72 17.74 18.25
C MET A 1 -9.73 16.88 17.55
N ASN A 2 -9.98 15.63 17.52
CA ASN A 2 -9.07 14.72 16.90
C ASN A 2 -9.48 14.38 15.51
N THR A 3 -8.73 14.87 14.57
CA THR A 3 -8.78 14.27 13.26
C THR A 3 -7.76 13.15 13.27
N SER A 4 -8.23 11.94 13.53
CA SER A 4 -7.34 10.81 13.40
C SER A 4 -6.90 10.68 11.96
N LYS A 5 -5.61 10.61 11.76
CA LYS A 5 -5.06 10.31 10.45
C LYS A 5 -5.12 8.82 10.23
N HIS A 6 -5.45 8.45 9.02
CA HIS A 6 -5.39 7.06 8.58
C HIS A 6 -4.08 6.82 7.86
N THR A 7 -3.55 5.62 7.96
CA THR A 7 -2.20 5.32 7.53
C THR A 7 -2.19 4.43 6.31
N ILE A 8 -1.36 4.80 5.34
CA ILE A 8 -0.99 3.94 4.20
C ILE A 8 0.46 3.51 4.43
N VAL A 9 0.74 2.22 4.32
CA VAL A 9 2.11 1.72 4.31
C VAL A 9 2.55 1.56 2.87
N TYR A 10 3.65 2.19 2.50
CA TYR A 10 4.17 2.17 1.13
C TYR A 10 5.58 1.60 1.12
N ALA A 11 5.74 0.44 0.46
CA ALA A 11 7.03 -0.22 0.32
C ALA A 11 7.64 0.12 -1.02
N GLU A 12 8.79 0.79 -1.00
CA GLU A 12 9.46 1.29 -2.19
C GLU A 12 10.93 1.50 -1.87
N ASP A 13 11.81 0.95 -2.70
CA ASP A 13 13.25 1.13 -2.52
C ASP A 13 13.82 2.31 -3.30
N ASP A 14 13.12 2.80 -4.31
CA ASP A 14 13.56 3.94 -5.12
C ASP A 14 13.14 5.24 -4.43
N LEU A 15 14.14 6.02 -3.99
CA LEU A 15 13.87 7.25 -3.23
C LEU A 15 13.20 8.34 -4.09
N ASP A 16 13.46 8.36 -5.39
CA ASP A 16 12.82 9.33 -6.28
C ASP A 16 11.33 9.02 -6.41
N ASP A 17 11.00 7.74 -6.61
CA ASP A 17 9.60 7.31 -6.67
C ASP A 17 8.90 7.58 -5.35
N LEU A 18 9.56 7.28 -4.24
CA LEU A 18 9.00 7.55 -2.92
C LEU A 18 8.66 9.03 -2.74
N PHE A 19 9.58 9.90 -3.10
CA PHE A 19 9.40 11.35 -2.95
C PHE A 19 8.19 11.83 -3.76
N ILE A 20 8.11 11.40 -5.01
CA ILE A 20 7.04 11.83 -5.92
C ILE A 20 5.67 11.33 -5.43
N VAL A 21 5.60 10.07 -4.99
CA VAL A 21 4.35 9.49 -4.50
C VAL A 21 3.92 10.17 -3.20
N LYS A 22 4.85 10.43 -2.29
CA LYS A 22 4.52 11.14 -1.05
C LYS A 22 3.99 12.53 -1.33
N GLN A 23 4.56 13.25 -2.31
CA GLN A 23 4.04 14.55 -2.71
C GLN A 23 2.59 14.45 -3.18
N ALA A 24 2.27 13.40 -3.94
CA ALA A 24 0.91 13.24 -4.44
C ALA A 24 -0.10 13.03 -3.30
N PHE A 25 0.34 12.45 -2.18
CA PHE A 25 -0.54 12.26 -1.02
C PHE A 25 -0.62 13.47 -0.10
N GLU A 26 0.29 14.43 -0.22
CA GLU A 26 0.34 15.59 0.70
C GLU A 26 -0.93 16.43 0.69
N LYS A 27 -1.69 16.39 -0.40
CA LYS A 27 -2.96 17.12 -0.51
C LYS A 27 -4.08 16.49 0.34
N HIS A 28 -3.84 15.33 0.88
CA HIS A 28 -4.85 14.58 1.64
C HIS A 28 -4.46 14.57 3.10
N ASP A 29 -4.88 15.62 3.83
CA ASP A 29 -4.46 15.88 5.21
C ASP A 29 -4.76 14.76 6.17
N HIS A 30 -5.80 13.97 5.89
CA HIS A 30 -6.22 12.88 6.78
C HIS A 30 -5.44 11.58 6.54
N ILE A 31 -4.52 11.58 5.58
CA ILE A 31 -3.73 10.39 5.23
C ILE A 31 -2.28 10.62 5.63
N SER A 32 -1.71 9.64 6.32
CA SER A 32 -0.30 9.61 6.66
C SER A 32 0.34 8.44 5.94
N VAL A 33 1.49 8.65 5.29
CA VAL A 33 2.20 7.59 4.58
C VAL A 33 3.41 7.17 5.39
N ILE A 34 3.50 5.89 5.74
CA ILE A 34 4.66 5.28 6.37
C ILE A 34 5.43 4.52 5.30
N HIS A 35 6.70 4.84 5.17
CA HIS A 35 7.57 4.23 4.16
C HIS A 35 8.32 3.02 4.71
N ALA A 36 8.42 1.98 3.89
CA ALA A 36 9.30 0.83 4.14
C ALA A 36 10.22 0.66 2.92
N PRO A 37 11.53 0.49 3.10
CA PRO A 37 12.45 0.41 1.96
C PRO A 37 12.44 -0.93 1.24
N ASP A 38 11.85 -1.95 1.83
CA ASP A 38 11.75 -3.29 1.23
C ASP A 38 10.59 -4.05 1.85
N GLY A 39 10.33 -5.24 1.33
CA GLY A 39 9.18 -6.03 1.79
C GLY A 39 9.32 -6.55 3.20
N LYS A 40 10.55 -6.88 3.62
CA LYS A 40 10.77 -7.36 4.97
C LYS A 40 10.47 -6.27 6.00
N LYS A 41 10.93 -5.04 5.72
CA LYS A 41 10.64 -3.90 6.58
C LYS A 41 9.14 -3.59 6.58
N ALA A 42 8.48 -3.76 5.44
CA ALA A 42 7.03 -3.56 5.37
C ALA A 42 6.31 -4.54 6.31
N LEU A 43 6.68 -5.82 6.28
CA LEU A 43 6.07 -6.81 7.17
C LEU A 43 6.31 -6.48 8.64
N LEU A 44 7.54 -6.11 8.99
CA LEU A 44 7.85 -5.74 10.37
C LEU A 44 7.02 -4.53 10.82
N THR A 45 6.88 -3.54 9.95
CA THR A 45 6.06 -2.36 10.23
C THR A 45 4.61 -2.76 10.49
N LEU A 46 4.06 -3.62 9.65
CA LEU A 46 2.67 -4.07 9.80
C LEU A 46 2.47 -4.86 11.09
N GLU A 47 3.43 -5.70 11.46
CA GLU A 47 3.36 -6.47 12.70
C GLU A 47 3.41 -5.55 13.92
N GLU A 48 4.27 -4.54 13.90
CA GLU A 48 4.34 -3.55 14.97
C GLU A 48 3.04 -2.76 15.09
N MET A 49 2.47 -2.35 13.95
CA MET A 49 1.18 -1.64 13.94
C MET A 49 0.09 -2.50 14.55
N TRP A 50 0.05 -3.78 14.20
CA TRP A 50 -0.96 -4.68 14.75
C TRP A 50 -0.81 -4.82 16.27
N GLN A 51 0.41 -4.91 16.78
CA GLN A 51 0.67 -4.97 18.21
C GLN A 51 0.22 -3.68 18.93
N ASP A 52 0.29 -2.56 18.24
CA ASP A 52 -0.16 -1.27 18.77
C ASP A 52 -1.66 -1.02 18.56
N ASN A 53 -2.37 -2.07 18.14
CA ASN A 53 -3.83 -2.06 17.96
C ASN A 53 -4.32 -1.13 16.86
N TYR A 54 -3.54 -0.97 15.81
CA TYR A 54 -4.04 -0.29 14.61
C TYR A 54 -3.42 -0.93 13.37
N LEU A 55 -4.07 -0.74 12.24
CA LEU A 55 -3.62 -1.28 10.96
C LEU A 55 -3.82 -0.21 9.89
N PRO A 56 -3.02 -0.25 8.83
CA PRO A 56 -3.20 0.71 7.74
C PRO A 56 -4.50 0.43 6.97
N CYS A 57 -5.03 1.47 6.35
CA CYS A 57 -6.18 1.32 5.47
C CYS A 57 -5.79 0.75 4.11
N LEU A 58 -4.50 0.83 3.75
CA LEU A 58 -4.01 0.33 2.48
C LEU A 58 -2.52 0.06 2.59
N VAL A 59 -2.06 -1.01 1.95
CA VAL A 59 -0.65 -1.32 1.78
C VAL A 59 -0.34 -1.23 0.28
N ILE A 60 0.64 -0.41 -0.07
CA ILE A 60 1.09 -0.25 -1.45
C ILE A 60 2.48 -0.85 -1.54
N LEU A 61 2.67 -1.80 -2.45
CA LEU A 61 3.93 -2.52 -2.61
C LEU A 61 4.45 -2.40 -4.03
N ASP A 62 5.69 -1.96 -4.19
CA ASP A 62 6.37 -2.15 -5.48
C ASP A 62 6.74 -3.63 -5.61
N ILE A 63 6.77 -4.14 -6.83
CA ILE A 63 7.18 -5.53 -7.08
C ILE A 63 8.69 -5.67 -6.92
N ASN A 64 9.46 -4.77 -7.53
CA ASN A 64 10.91 -4.91 -7.60
C ASN A 64 11.59 -4.22 -6.42
N MET A 65 11.85 -4.99 -5.38
CA MET A 65 12.54 -4.50 -4.19
C MET A 65 13.59 -5.52 -3.75
N PRO A 66 14.67 -5.07 -3.11
CA PRO A 66 15.68 -6.01 -2.57
C PRO A 66 15.13 -6.74 -1.34
N ILE A 67 15.82 -7.78 -0.93
CA ILE A 67 15.60 -8.59 0.28
C ILE A 67 14.30 -9.39 0.17
N MET A 68 13.17 -8.72 0.00
CA MET A 68 11.87 -9.36 -0.20
C MET A 68 11.08 -8.49 -1.17
N ASN A 69 10.71 -9.04 -2.32
CA ASN A 69 9.99 -8.29 -3.34
C ASN A 69 8.50 -8.17 -3.03
N GLY A 70 7.78 -7.40 -3.86
CA GLY A 70 6.36 -7.14 -3.61
C GLY A 70 5.48 -8.37 -3.66
N LYS A 71 5.79 -9.31 -4.54
CA LYS A 71 5.01 -10.56 -4.62
C LYS A 71 5.21 -11.41 -3.39
N GLU A 72 6.46 -11.54 -2.94
CA GLU A 72 6.77 -12.28 -1.73
C GLU A 72 6.11 -11.63 -0.50
N THR A 73 6.11 -10.30 -0.46
CA THR A 73 5.49 -9.57 0.63
C THR A 73 3.98 -9.77 0.65
N LEU A 74 3.34 -9.69 -0.50
CA LEU A 74 1.89 -9.93 -0.62
C LEU A 74 1.55 -11.34 -0.15
N GLN A 75 2.32 -12.33 -0.59
CA GLN A 75 2.10 -13.72 -0.17
C GLN A 75 2.22 -13.85 1.35
N ALA A 76 3.24 -13.22 1.94
CA ALA A 76 3.45 -13.27 3.39
C ALA A 76 2.30 -12.59 4.14
N ILE A 77 1.80 -11.47 3.64
CA ILE A 77 0.64 -10.80 4.24
C ILE A 77 -0.58 -11.70 4.23
N ARG A 78 -0.87 -12.35 3.09
CA ARG A 78 -2.04 -13.23 2.97
C ARG A 78 -1.93 -14.48 3.83
N ASN A 79 -0.71 -14.92 4.12
CA ASN A 79 -0.48 -16.08 4.99
C ASN A 79 -0.39 -15.71 6.47
N HIS A 80 -0.38 -14.43 6.80
CA HIS A 80 -0.23 -13.98 8.18
C HIS A 80 -1.58 -13.99 8.90
N PRO A 81 -1.66 -14.57 10.12
CA PRO A 81 -2.96 -14.73 10.79
C PRO A 81 -3.65 -13.42 11.16
N HIS A 82 -2.88 -12.33 11.29
CA HIS A 82 -3.45 -11.04 11.72
C HIS A 82 -3.43 -9.98 10.62
N LEU A 83 -2.78 -10.24 9.49
CA LEU A 83 -2.63 -9.25 8.42
C LEU A 83 -3.34 -9.66 7.13
N ASN A 84 -3.90 -10.86 7.08
CA ASN A 84 -4.36 -11.48 5.84
C ASN A 84 -5.53 -10.75 5.16
N ARG A 85 -6.21 -9.86 5.85
CA ARG A 85 -7.35 -9.13 5.29
C ARG A 85 -7.04 -7.70 4.86
N LEU A 86 -5.78 -7.29 4.99
CA LEU A 86 -5.40 -5.94 4.60
C LEU A 86 -5.64 -5.71 3.11
N ALA A 87 -6.10 -4.53 2.77
CA ALA A 87 -6.17 -4.11 1.37
C ALA A 87 -4.75 -3.87 0.87
N VAL A 88 -4.38 -4.52 -0.23
CA VAL A 88 -3.04 -4.45 -0.80
C VAL A 88 -3.13 -4.13 -2.28
N VAL A 89 -2.27 -3.21 -2.73
CA VAL A 89 -2.08 -2.87 -4.14
C VAL A 89 -0.62 -3.12 -4.49
N LEU A 90 -0.39 -3.81 -5.60
CA LEU A 90 0.95 -3.86 -6.20
C LEU A 90 1.06 -2.67 -7.15
N PHE A 91 2.00 -1.76 -6.87
CA PHE A 91 2.16 -0.52 -7.62
C PHE A 91 3.53 -0.53 -8.28
N THR A 92 3.56 -0.75 -9.60
CA THR A 92 4.78 -1.12 -10.29
C THR A 92 4.77 -0.66 -11.75
N THR A 93 5.94 -0.58 -12.35
CA THR A 93 6.04 -0.32 -13.79
C THR A 93 5.68 -1.55 -14.62
N SER A 94 5.66 -2.74 -14.02
CA SER A 94 5.29 -3.97 -14.71
C SER A 94 3.77 -4.06 -14.88
N ASN A 95 3.35 -4.56 -16.03
CA ASN A 95 1.94 -4.85 -16.27
C ASN A 95 1.79 -6.21 -16.96
N SER A 96 2.71 -7.12 -16.69
CA SER A 96 2.67 -8.43 -17.32
C SER A 96 1.40 -9.19 -16.91
N PRO A 97 0.83 -10.00 -17.81
CA PRO A 97 -0.33 -10.82 -17.46
C PRO A 97 -0.10 -11.73 -16.26
N ALA A 98 1.13 -12.23 -16.09
CA ALA A 98 1.47 -13.08 -14.96
C ALA A 98 1.40 -12.31 -13.63
N ASP A 99 1.89 -11.08 -13.63
CA ASP A 99 1.85 -10.24 -12.41
C ASP A 99 0.43 -9.83 -12.05
N ILE A 100 -0.36 -9.49 -13.07
CA ILE A 100 -1.77 -9.16 -12.88
C ILE A 100 -2.54 -10.35 -12.29
N ALA A 101 -2.31 -11.54 -12.85
CA ALA A 101 -2.96 -12.76 -12.36
C ALA A 101 -2.52 -13.10 -10.94
N PHE A 102 -1.23 -12.92 -10.63
CA PHE A 102 -0.71 -13.18 -9.28
C PHE A 102 -1.43 -12.30 -8.25
N ALA A 103 -1.53 -11.00 -8.54
CA ALA A 103 -2.20 -10.06 -7.65
C ALA A 103 -3.66 -10.46 -7.44
N LYS A 104 -4.35 -10.73 -8.53
CA LYS A 104 -5.77 -11.08 -8.49
C LYS A 104 -6.02 -12.36 -7.69
N ASN A 105 -5.17 -13.36 -7.84
CA ASN A 105 -5.30 -14.63 -7.12
C ASN A 105 -5.12 -14.44 -5.62
N LEU A 106 -4.42 -13.40 -5.20
CA LEU A 106 -4.23 -13.08 -3.80
C LEU A 106 -5.11 -11.90 -3.35
N ASN A 107 -6.18 -11.67 -4.08
CA ASN A 107 -7.17 -10.63 -3.77
C ASN A 107 -6.53 -9.24 -3.60
N ALA A 108 -5.64 -8.92 -4.51
CA ALA A 108 -4.98 -7.62 -4.58
C ALA A 108 -5.12 -7.06 -5.99
N GLU A 109 -4.96 -5.76 -6.11
CA GLU A 109 -5.00 -5.10 -7.41
C GLU A 109 -3.58 -4.76 -7.84
N LEU A 110 -3.32 -4.79 -9.14
CA LEU A 110 -2.08 -4.29 -9.70
C LEU A 110 -2.38 -2.98 -10.42
N VAL A 111 -1.66 -1.93 -10.03
CA VAL A 111 -1.77 -0.62 -10.63
C VAL A 111 -0.41 -0.27 -11.23
N THR A 112 -0.40 0.12 -12.51
CA THR A 112 0.83 0.48 -13.19
C THR A 112 1.23 1.90 -12.82
N LYS A 113 2.50 2.11 -12.47
CA LYS A 113 3.02 3.43 -12.18
C LYS A 113 2.93 4.31 -13.43
N PRO A 114 2.36 5.51 -13.30
CA PRO A 114 2.22 6.40 -14.46
C PRO A 114 3.52 7.13 -14.78
N ILE A 115 3.64 7.61 -16.01
CA ILE A 115 4.76 8.42 -16.45
C ILE A 115 4.53 9.88 -16.06
N GLU A 116 3.29 10.36 -16.16
CA GLU A 116 2.95 11.76 -15.92
C GLU A 116 2.54 11.98 -14.47
N TYR A 117 3.03 13.07 -13.87
CA TYR A 117 2.69 13.40 -12.49
C TYR A 117 1.19 13.63 -12.29
N SER A 118 0.52 14.23 -13.28
CA SER A 118 -0.93 14.47 -13.18
C SER A 118 -1.71 13.16 -13.05
N ASP A 119 -1.25 12.10 -13.71
CA ASP A 119 -1.88 10.79 -13.58
C ASP A 119 -1.61 10.20 -12.19
N LEU A 120 -0.45 10.48 -11.63
CA LEU A 120 -0.12 10.04 -10.27
C LEU A 120 -1.05 10.69 -9.24
N GLU A 121 -1.39 11.96 -9.43
CA GLU A 121 -2.34 12.62 -8.54
C GLU A 121 -3.71 11.95 -8.59
N HIS A 122 -4.17 11.54 -9.78
CA HIS A 122 -5.42 10.80 -9.91
C HIS A 122 -5.35 9.43 -9.23
N ILE A 123 -4.22 8.74 -9.36
CA ILE A 123 -4.01 7.44 -8.73
C ILE A 123 -3.99 7.59 -7.20
N ALA A 124 -3.30 8.61 -6.70
CA ALA A 124 -3.26 8.87 -5.25
C ALA A 124 -4.66 9.11 -4.71
N ARG A 125 -5.49 9.87 -5.44
CA ARG A 125 -6.87 10.09 -5.06
C ARG A 125 -7.66 8.78 -5.01
N ALA A 126 -7.46 7.91 -5.99
CA ALA A 126 -8.12 6.62 -6.02
C ALA A 126 -7.70 5.77 -4.82
N PHE A 127 -6.43 5.81 -4.44
CA PHE A 127 -5.95 5.09 -3.25
C PHE A 127 -6.58 5.64 -1.98
N VAL A 128 -6.72 6.96 -1.88
CA VAL A 128 -7.37 7.60 -0.73
C VAL A 128 -8.83 7.19 -0.65
N GLU A 129 -9.52 7.14 -1.78
CA GLU A 129 -10.91 6.68 -1.82
C GLU A 129 -11.03 5.22 -1.39
N GLN A 130 -10.09 4.38 -1.78
CA GLN A 130 -10.06 2.98 -1.34
C GLN A 130 -9.83 2.91 0.16
N CYS A 131 -8.93 3.74 0.69
CA CYS A 131 -8.70 3.87 2.13
C CYS A 131 -9.99 4.23 2.86
N ASN A 132 -10.71 5.23 2.37
CA ASN A 132 -11.97 5.64 2.97
C ASN A 132 -13.01 4.53 2.94
N PHE A 133 -13.05 3.76 1.86
CA PHE A 133 -13.94 2.61 1.75
C PHE A 133 -13.62 1.56 2.82
N GLU A 134 -12.35 1.23 2.99
CA GLU A 134 -11.94 0.23 3.98
C GLU A 134 -12.26 0.69 5.40
N ILE A 135 -12.08 1.97 5.69
CA ILE A 135 -12.40 2.54 7.00
C ILE A 135 -13.91 2.43 7.27
N ASN A 136 -14.73 2.82 6.30
CA ASN A 136 -16.18 2.76 6.45
C ASN A 136 -16.67 1.32 6.62
N LYS A 137 -16.05 0.38 5.92
CA LYS A 137 -16.37 -1.03 6.04
C LYS A 137 -16.11 -1.56 7.45
N LEU A 138 -15.03 -1.12 8.08
CA LEU A 138 -14.70 -1.50 9.45
C LEU A 138 -15.69 -0.90 10.45
N SER A 139 -16.12 0.34 10.23
CA SER A 139 -17.01 1.02 11.16
C SER A 139 -18.47 0.53 11.08
N MET A 140 -18.80 -0.25 10.07
CA MET A 140 -20.14 -0.82 9.92
C MET A 140 -20.36 -2.12 10.69
N ASN A 141 -19.33 -2.62 11.34
CA ASN A 141 -19.43 -3.86 12.12
C ASN A 141 -19.73 -3.64 13.57
#